data_360a3449906deb061c85d6f6d43771fb
#
_entry.id   360a3449906deb061c85d6f6d43771fb
#
_cell.length_a   1.000
_cell.length_b   1.000
_cell.length_c   1.000
_cell.angle_alpha   90.00
_cell.angle_beta   90.00
_cell.angle_gamma   90.00
#
_symmetry.space_group_name_H-M   'P 1'
#
loop_
_entity.id
_entity.type
_entity.pdbx_description
1 polymer ?
#
loop_
_entity_poly.entity_id
_entity_poly.type
_entity_poly.pdbx_seq_one_letter_code
_entity_poly.pdbx_strand_id
1 'polypeptide(L)'
;GVPMNFRLVAGALMLVLAQFGAGEALAAAGIRQETVQFAKGASSADIEGQLKGDATVDYVVRAAAGQTLSVKLQKTNAQNYFNVMPPASQGSAMFVGDSGENYSGVLPADGDYVVRVYLMRPAARRGESSNYKLTVGVSGKALAPTAASGDALVPGTSYHATAKIKCVPAFENTPRECDAFVVRRGFDGTATVDIPGSVEKRSILFVQGKPTASNARSMDALTSARRGDVTIVKLGESERYEIPDALIAGG
;
A
#
# COMPACT_ATOMS: atom_id res chain seq x y z
N GLY A 1 34.32 76.66 -28.64
CA GLY A 1 33.51 75.56 -28.98
C GLY A 1 34.14 74.27 -28.47
N VAL A 2 33.47 73.63 -27.48
CA VAL A 2 33.91 72.35 -26.91
C VAL A 2 33.08 71.28 -27.58
N PRO A 3 33.65 70.20 -28.11
CA PRO A 3 32.87 69.11 -28.67
C PRO A 3 32.41 68.15 -27.56
N MET A 4 31.15 67.88 -27.56
CA MET A 4 30.46 66.96 -26.64
C MET A 4 30.52 65.53 -27.18
N ASN A 5 31.28 64.70 -26.50
CA ASN A 5 31.38 63.27 -26.83
C ASN A 5 30.15 62.47 -26.30
N PHE A 6 29.32 61.97 -27.18
CA PHE A 6 28.29 61.03 -26.87
C PHE A 6 28.91 59.63 -26.74
N ARG A 7 28.91 59.05 -25.55
CA ARG A 7 29.25 57.69 -25.34
C ARG A 7 27.93 56.87 -25.37
N LEU A 8 27.80 56.08 -26.41
CA LEU A 8 26.78 54.99 -26.46
C LEU A 8 27.10 53.91 -25.43
N VAL A 9 26.24 53.75 -24.47
CA VAL A 9 26.25 52.60 -23.56
C VAL A 9 25.40 51.50 -24.18
N ALA A 10 26.06 50.50 -24.72
CA ALA A 10 25.40 49.29 -25.19
C ALA A 10 25.00 48.45 -23.97
N GLY A 11 23.71 48.43 -23.67
CA GLY A 11 23.12 47.52 -22.66
C GLY A 11 23.09 46.11 -23.19
N ALA A 12 23.94 45.25 -22.66
CA ALA A 12 23.84 43.80 -22.89
C ALA A 12 22.67 43.24 -22.09
N LEU A 13 21.62 42.90 -22.79
CA LEU A 13 20.49 42.15 -22.25
C LEU A 13 20.93 40.68 -22.02
N MET A 14 21.28 40.31 -20.79
CA MET A 14 21.54 38.95 -20.43
C MET A 14 20.20 38.20 -20.36
N LEU A 15 19.94 37.37 -21.35
CA LEU A 15 18.87 36.36 -21.34
C LEU A 15 19.29 35.24 -20.39
N VAL A 16 18.75 35.25 -19.18
CA VAL A 16 18.88 34.12 -18.26
C VAL A 16 17.94 33.01 -18.75
N LEU A 17 18.47 32.06 -19.49
CA LEU A 17 17.82 30.79 -19.78
C LEU A 17 17.81 29.98 -18.47
N ALA A 18 16.66 29.97 -17.80
CA ALA A 18 16.39 29.02 -16.74
C ALA A 18 16.33 27.63 -17.38
N GLN A 19 17.40 26.88 -17.27
CA GLN A 19 17.38 25.45 -17.56
C GLN A 19 16.63 24.78 -16.42
N PHE A 20 15.38 24.44 -16.68
CA PHE A 20 14.68 23.43 -15.88
C PHE A 20 15.41 22.10 -16.14
N GLY A 21 16.35 21.80 -15.28
CA GLY A 21 16.92 20.47 -15.18
C GLY A 21 15.80 19.54 -14.72
N ALA A 22 15.23 18.79 -15.64
CA ALA A 22 14.49 17.58 -15.31
C ALA A 22 15.50 16.65 -14.64
N GLY A 23 15.50 16.64 -13.31
CA GLY A 23 16.22 15.64 -12.53
C GLY A 23 15.60 14.28 -12.84
N GLU A 24 16.16 13.58 -13.82
CA GLU A 24 15.97 12.14 -13.92
C GLU A 24 16.57 11.54 -12.66
N ALA A 25 15.69 11.26 -11.68
CA ALA A 25 16.05 10.38 -10.58
C ALA A 25 16.45 9.05 -11.24
N LEU A 26 17.72 8.71 -11.15
CA LEU A 26 18.25 7.41 -11.52
C LEU A 26 17.49 6.38 -10.69
N ALA A 27 16.45 5.76 -11.29
CA ALA A 27 15.70 4.70 -10.69
C ALA A 27 16.64 3.53 -10.46
N ALA A 28 16.88 3.17 -9.21
CA ALA A 28 17.57 1.94 -8.87
C ALA A 28 16.79 0.78 -9.50
N ALA A 29 17.45 0.00 -10.37
CA ALA A 29 16.95 -1.23 -10.98
C ALA A 29 15.66 -1.10 -11.84
N GLY A 30 15.49 -0.03 -12.63
CA GLY A 30 14.43 0.03 -13.64
C GLY A 30 13.00 0.22 -13.11
N ILE A 31 12.83 0.50 -11.80
CA ILE A 31 11.53 0.78 -11.19
C ILE A 31 11.36 2.30 -11.03
N ARG A 32 10.37 2.85 -11.71
CA ARG A 32 9.93 4.22 -11.55
C ARG A 32 8.82 4.28 -10.50
N GLN A 33 8.83 5.28 -9.64
CA GLN A 33 7.83 5.47 -8.61
C GLN A 33 7.03 6.74 -8.89
N GLU A 34 5.70 6.65 -8.80
CA GLU A 34 4.77 7.77 -8.92
C GLU A 34 3.75 7.73 -7.78
N THR A 35 3.44 8.88 -7.20
CA THR A 35 2.35 8.99 -6.22
C THR A 35 1.03 9.24 -6.93
N VAL A 36 0.02 8.41 -6.64
CA VAL A 36 -1.34 8.62 -7.16
C VAL A 36 -1.96 9.81 -6.44
N GLN A 37 -2.43 10.79 -7.22
CA GLN A 37 -3.11 11.96 -6.71
C GLN A 37 -4.55 11.95 -7.21
N PHE A 38 -5.48 12.19 -6.29
CA PHE A 38 -6.89 12.34 -6.62
C PHE A 38 -7.22 13.83 -6.75
N ALA A 39 -7.96 14.19 -7.79
CA ALA A 39 -8.50 15.53 -7.92
C ALA A 39 -9.40 15.85 -6.71
N LYS A 40 -9.53 17.13 -6.35
CA LYS A 40 -10.35 17.55 -5.23
C LYS A 40 -11.77 17.00 -5.35
N GLY A 41 -12.22 16.26 -4.32
CA GLY A 41 -13.53 15.61 -4.29
C GLY A 41 -13.66 14.32 -5.09
N ALA A 42 -12.59 13.89 -5.79
CA ALA A 42 -12.60 12.63 -6.52
C ALA A 42 -12.08 11.47 -5.64
N SER A 43 -12.65 10.28 -5.85
CA SER A 43 -12.25 9.04 -5.18
C SER A 43 -11.52 8.07 -6.13
N SER A 44 -11.31 8.47 -7.39
CA SER A 44 -10.57 7.69 -8.38
C SER A 44 -9.73 8.57 -9.28
N ALA A 45 -8.72 7.98 -9.88
CA ALA A 45 -7.84 8.61 -10.86
C ALA A 45 -7.58 7.63 -12.01
N ASP A 46 -7.56 8.16 -13.23
CA ASP A 46 -7.13 7.45 -14.42
C ASP A 46 -5.71 7.88 -14.78
N ILE A 47 -4.82 6.91 -14.97
CA ILE A 47 -3.42 7.12 -15.27
C ILE A 47 -3.09 6.40 -16.57
N GLU A 48 -2.63 7.14 -17.56
CA GLU A 48 -2.12 6.56 -18.80
C GLU A 48 -0.60 6.39 -18.70
N GLY A 49 -0.11 5.26 -19.19
CA GLY A 49 1.30 4.94 -19.15
C GLY A 49 1.74 4.02 -20.27
N GLN A 50 3.05 3.87 -20.39
CA GLN A 50 3.70 2.99 -21.34
C GLN A 50 4.83 2.24 -20.66
N LEU A 51 4.95 0.95 -20.96
CA LEU A 51 6.06 0.10 -20.54
C LEU A 51 6.80 -0.42 -21.76
N LYS A 52 8.10 -0.66 -21.60
CA LYS A 52 8.95 -1.36 -22.55
C LYS A 52 9.94 -2.24 -21.82
N GLY A 53 10.02 -3.51 -22.25
CA GLY A 53 10.99 -4.45 -21.66
C GLY A 53 10.76 -4.68 -20.17
N ASP A 54 11.81 -4.56 -19.41
CA ASP A 54 11.83 -4.78 -17.95
C ASP A 54 11.46 -3.55 -17.13
N ALA A 55 11.06 -2.45 -17.78
CA ALA A 55 10.59 -1.26 -17.09
C ALA A 55 9.36 -1.59 -16.22
N THR A 56 9.37 -1.07 -14.99
CA THR A 56 8.34 -1.28 -13.99
C THR A 56 7.94 0.06 -13.37
N VAL A 57 6.67 0.25 -13.09
CA VAL A 57 6.17 1.45 -12.43
C VAL A 57 5.45 1.07 -11.15
N ASP A 58 5.85 1.68 -10.05
CA ASP A 58 5.20 1.60 -8.75
C ASP A 58 4.33 2.84 -8.54
N TYR A 59 3.02 2.64 -8.50
CA TYR A 59 2.06 3.67 -8.15
C TYR A 59 1.75 3.59 -6.66
N VAL A 60 2.14 4.61 -5.91
CA VAL A 60 1.94 4.69 -4.46
C VAL A 60 0.59 5.32 -4.18
N VAL A 61 -0.24 4.61 -3.40
CA VAL A 61 -1.60 5.01 -3.05
C VAL A 61 -1.72 5.10 -1.54
N ARG A 62 -1.89 6.31 -1.01
CA ARG A 62 -2.16 6.52 0.41
C ARG A 62 -3.60 6.19 0.72
N ALA A 63 -3.83 5.29 1.68
CA ALA A 63 -5.15 4.88 2.09
C ALA A 63 -5.20 4.49 3.57
N ALA A 64 -6.40 4.35 4.11
CA ALA A 64 -6.64 4.03 5.50
C ALA A 64 -7.39 2.71 5.68
N ALA A 65 -7.25 2.11 6.86
CA ALA A 65 -8.02 0.95 7.26
C ALA A 65 -9.53 1.18 7.09
N GLY A 66 -10.23 0.17 6.63
CA GLY A 66 -11.67 0.20 6.37
C GLY A 66 -12.06 0.75 5.00
N GLN A 67 -11.16 1.45 4.30
CA GLN A 67 -11.40 1.89 2.93
C GLN A 67 -11.23 0.71 1.96
N THR A 68 -11.85 0.84 0.79
CA THR A 68 -11.73 -0.12 -0.32
C THR A 68 -10.79 0.46 -1.37
N LEU A 69 -9.76 -0.29 -1.72
CA LEU A 69 -8.89 -0.02 -2.85
C LEU A 69 -9.41 -0.80 -4.06
N SER A 70 -9.63 -0.09 -5.17
CA SER A 70 -9.98 -0.70 -6.45
C SER A 70 -8.94 -0.36 -7.51
N VAL A 71 -8.59 -1.33 -8.34
CA VAL A 71 -7.61 -1.19 -9.42
C VAL A 71 -8.14 -1.89 -10.66
N LYS A 72 -8.10 -1.20 -11.78
CA LYS A 72 -8.43 -1.76 -13.09
C LYS A 72 -7.32 -1.42 -14.08
N LEU A 73 -6.87 -2.42 -14.83
CA LEU A 73 -5.86 -2.26 -15.88
C LEU A 73 -6.47 -2.55 -17.25
N GLN A 74 -6.46 -1.54 -18.13
CA GLN A 74 -6.69 -1.69 -19.56
C GLN A 74 -5.34 -1.60 -20.27
N LYS A 75 -5.07 -2.49 -21.24
CA LYS A 75 -3.73 -2.67 -21.79
C LYS A 75 -3.76 -3.10 -23.25
N THR A 76 -2.71 -2.77 -24.00
CA THR A 76 -2.52 -3.18 -25.38
C THR A 76 -1.73 -4.49 -25.53
N ASN A 77 -1.01 -4.90 -24.47
CA ASN A 77 -0.25 -6.15 -24.45
C ASN A 77 -0.80 -7.06 -23.35
N ALA A 78 -1.19 -8.27 -23.70
CA ALA A 78 -1.77 -9.26 -22.78
C ALA A 78 -0.81 -9.65 -21.63
N GLN A 79 0.49 -9.46 -21.80
CA GLN A 79 1.52 -9.76 -20.81
C GLN A 79 1.79 -8.60 -19.84
N ASN A 80 1.04 -7.52 -19.93
CA ASN A 80 1.08 -6.42 -18.97
C ASN A 80 0.16 -6.74 -17.79
N TYR A 81 0.75 -6.80 -16.58
CA TYR A 81 0.07 -7.14 -15.33
C TYR A 81 0.29 -6.08 -14.27
N PHE A 82 -0.45 -6.19 -13.18
CA PHE A 82 -0.19 -5.42 -11.97
C PHE A 82 -0.27 -6.30 -10.73
N ASN A 83 0.49 -5.93 -9.70
CA ASN A 83 0.37 -6.48 -8.35
C ASN A 83 -0.08 -5.37 -7.41
N VAL A 84 -0.79 -5.74 -6.34
CA VAL A 84 -1.11 -4.84 -5.23
C VAL A 84 -0.33 -5.28 -4.01
N MET A 85 0.48 -4.40 -3.46
CA MET A 85 1.33 -4.67 -2.30
C MET A 85 0.90 -3.84 -1.10
N PRO A 86 0.90 -4.42 0.11
CA PRO A 86 0.58 -3.69 1.33
C PRO A 86 1.70 -2.72 1.71
N PRO A 87 1.44 -1.79 2.66
CA PRO A 87 2.48 -0.92 3.19
C PRO A 87 3.67 -1.71 3.73
N ALA A 88 4.88 -1.22 3.46
CA ALA A 88 6.15 -1.81 3.90
C ALA A 88 6.34 -3.28 3.49
N SER A 89 5.72 -3.73 2.39
CA SER A 89 5.90 -5.07 1.86
C SER A 89 7.36 -5.32 1.46
N GLN A 90 7.85 -6.52 1.79
CA GLN A 90 9.18 -7.00 1.38
C GLN A 90 9.13 -7.91 0.15
N GLY A 91 8.01 -7.89 -0.57
CA GLY A 91 7.82 -8.63 -1.81
C GLY A 91 6.53 -9.44 -1.90
N SER A 92 5.84 -9.64 -0.79
CA SER A 92 4.53 -10.30 -0.81
C SER A 92 3.43 -9.35 -1.30
N ALA A 93 2.57 -9.84 -2.17
CA ALA A 93 1.48 -9.10 -2.75
C ALA A 93 0.12 -9.56 -2.21
N MET A 94 -0.80 -8.60 -2.03
CA MET A 94 -2.22 -8.88 -1.74
C MET A 94 -2.94 -9.40 -2.98
N PHE A 95 -2.51 -8.97 -4.15
CA PHE A 95 -3.02 -9.39 -5.46
C PHE A 95 -1.86 -9.53 -6.42
N VAL A 96 -1.85 -10.62 -7.16
CA VAL A 96 -0.85 -10.92 -8.20
C VAL A 96 -1.52 -10.92 -9.56
N GLY A 97 -0.87 -10.31 -10.53
CA GLY A 97 -1.43 -10.01 -11.84
C GLY A 97 -1.94 -11.18 -12.67
N ASP A 98 -1.54 -12.41 -12.37
CA ASP A 98 -2.09 -13.61 -13.01
C ASP A 98 -3.52 -13.95 -12.55
N SER A 99 -3.99 -13.30 -11.48
CA SER A 99 -5.35 -13.49 -10.94
C SER A 99 -6.42 -12.63 -11.64
N GLY A 100 -6.03 -11.74 -12.56
CA GLY A 100 -6.97 -10.94 -13.36
C GLY A 100 -6.54 -9.49 -13.60
N GLU A 101 -7.44 -8.74 -14.23
CA GLU A 101 -7.24 -7.33 -14.62
C GLU A 101 -7.93 -6.33 -13.68
N ASN A 102 -8.62 -6.83 -12.67
CA ASN A 102 -9.34 -6.02 -11.69
C ASN A 102 -9.04 -6.52 -10.28
N TYR A 103 -8.87 -5.60 -9.38
CA TYR A 103 -8.75 -5.84 -7.94
C TYR A 103 -9.72 -4.95 -7.20
N SER A 104 -10.34 -5.47 -6.15
CA SER A 104 -11.10 -4.71 -5.18
C SER A 104 -10.97 -5.37 -3.82
N GLY A 105 -10.55 -4.63 -2.80
CA GLY A 105 -10.38 -5.16 -1.46
C GLY A 105 -10.46 -4.11 -0.37
N VAL A 106 -11.03 -4.48 0.78
CA VAL A 106 -11.01 -3.67 1.99
C VAL A 106 -9.60 -3.72 2.58
N LEU A 107 -9.08 -2.55 2.93
CA LEU A 107 -7.73 -2.39 3.45
C LEU A 107 -7.68 -2.57 4.97
N PRO A 108 -6.76 -3.40 5.49
CA PRO A 108 -6.71 -3.70 6.92
C PRO A 108 -5.98 -2.65 7.75
N ALA A 109 -5.15 -1.82 7.14
CA ALA A 109 -4.26 -0.89 7.84
C ALA A 109 -4.09 0.42 7.07
N ASP A 110 -3.67 1.47 7.78
CA ASP A 110 -3.28 2.74 7.16
C ASP A 110 -1.90 2.62 6.53
N GLY A 111 -1.67 3.33 5.43
CA GLY A 111 -0.35 3.45 4.85
C GLY A 111 -0.32 3.63 3.35
N ASP A 112 0.87 3.47 2.80
CA ASP A 112 1.14 3.58 1.37
C ASP A 112 1.10 2.19 0.74
N TYR A 113 0.01 1.93 0.01
CA TYR A 113 -0.13 0.73 -0.82
C TYR A 113 0.55 0.97 -2.15
N VAL A 114 1.05 -0.09 -2.78
CA VAL A 114 1.73 0.03 -4.07
C VAL A 114 1.00 -0.82 -5.11
N VAL A 115 0.66 -0.18 -6.22
CA VAL A 115 0.21 -0.86 -7.45
C VAL A 115 1.40 -0.91 -8.39
N ARG A 116 1.99 -2.08 -8.56
CA ARG A 116 3.14 -2.29 -9.45
C ARG A 116 2.66 -2.76 -10.80
N VAL A 117 2.99 -2.02 -11.85
CA VAL A 117 2.64 -2.34 -13.25
C VAL A 117 3.92 -2.78 -13.97
N TYR A 118 3.85 -3.92 -14.66
CA TYR A 118 5.01 -4.55 -15.29
C TYR A 118 4.62 -5.46 -16.45
N LEU A 119 5.60 -5.82 -17.27
CA LEU A 119 5.47 -6.89 -18.26
C LEU A 119 5.98 -8.21 -17.68
N MET A 120 5.28 -9.29 -17.95
CA MET A 120 5.75 -10.63 -17.56
C MET A 120 7.13 -10.90 -18.18
N ARG A 121 7.94 -11.64 -17.42
CA ARG A 121 9.36 -11.86 -17.73
C ARG A 121 9.65 -12.30 -19.18
N PRO A 122 8.88 -13.23 -19.80
CA PRO A 122 9.11 -13.59 -21.20
C PRO A 122 8.94 -12.42 -22.17
N ALA A 123 7.88 -11.61 -22.00
CA ALA A 123 7.62 -10.43 -22.82
C ALA A 123 8.67 -9.33 -22.58
N ALA A 124 9.05 -9.12 -21.32
CA ALA A 124 10.10 -8.18 -20.94
C ALA A 124 11.44 -8.54 -21.61
N ARG A 125 11.83 -9.81 -21.60
CA ARG A 125 13.06 -10.29 -22.25
C ARG A 125 13.06 -10.10 -23.77
N ARG A 126 11.88 -10.15 -24.42
CA ARG A 126 11.74 -9.85 -25.84
C ARG A 126 11.72 -8.35 -26.15
N GLY A 127 11.77 -7.50 -25.13
CA GLY A 127 11.71 -6.05 -25.28
C GLY A 127 10.35 -5.54 -25.77
N GLU A 128 9.27 -6.28 -25.49
CA GLU A 128 7.91 -5.88 -25.87
C GLU A 128 7.48 -4.59 -25.18
N SER A 129 6.48 -3.94 -25.72
CA SER A 129 5.90 -2.72 -25.18
C SER A 129 4.41 -2.91 -24.87
N SER A 130 3.89 -2.10 -23.97
CA SER A 130 2.46 -1.98 -23.70
C SER A 130 2.10 -0.54 -23.38
N ASN A 131 1.02 -0.07 -23.99
CA ASN A 131 0.30 1.11 -23.52
C ASN A 131 -0.79 0.64 -22.57
N TYR A 132 -1.04 1.39 -21.50
CA TYR A 132 -2.07 1.03 -20.54
C TYR A 132 -2.78 2.24 -19.98
N LYS A 133 -3.97 2.01 -19.46
CA LYS A 133 -4.72 2.89 -18.62
C LYS A 133 -5.00 2.18 -17.30
N LEU A 134 -4.47 2.73 -16.22
CA LEU A 134 -4.67 2.26 -14.86
C LEU A 134 -5.71 3.15 -14.18
N THR A 135 -6.80 2.56 -13.72
CA THR A 135 -7.80 3.25 -12.91
C THR A 135 -7.62 2.80 -11.46
N VAL A 136 -7.34 3.75 -10.57
CA VAL A 136 -7.14 3.52 -9.14
C VAL A 136 -8.22 4.26 -8.37
N GLY A 137 -8.92 3.56 -7.49
CA GLY A 137 -9.94 4.16 -6.62
C GLY A 137 -9.70 3.83 -5.15
N VAL A 138 -9.98 4.80 -4.28
CA VAL A 138 -10.04 4.63 -2.83
C VAL A 138 -11.37 5.19 -2.37
N SER A 139 -12.22 4.33 -1.79
CA SER A 139 -13.58 4.69 -1.38
C SER A 139 -13.89 4.19 0.03
N GLY A 140 -14.97 4.70 0.60
CA GLY A 140 -15.40 4.33 1.94
C GLY A 140 -14.78 5.19 3.04
N LYS A 141 -15.34 5.06 4.23
CA LYS A 141 -14.92 5.82 5.40
C LYS A 141 -13.68 5.20 6.02
N ALA A 142 -12.66 6.03 6.25
CA ALA A 142 -11.50 5.65 7.03
C ALA A 142 -11.89 5.36 8.48
N LEU A 143 -11.36 4.27 9.03
CA LEU A 143 -11.48 3.92 10.45
C LEU A 143 -10.28 4.53 11.18
N ALA A 144 -10.45 5.75 11.70
CA ALA A 144 -9.36 6.45 12.37
C ALA A 144 -8.92 5.74 13.66
N PRO A 145 -7.61 5.77 14.00
CA PRO A 145 -7.15 5.32 15.30
C PRO A 145 -7.83 6.09 16.44
N THR A 146 -8.11 5.40 17.54
CA THR A 146 -8.59 6.06 18.75
C THR A 146 -7.55 7.07 19.23
N ALA A 147 -8.01 8.28 19.60
CA ALA A 147 -7.11 9.32 20.11
C ALA A 147 -6.42 8.87 21.41
N ALA A 148 -5.15 9.25 21.58
CA ALA A 148 -4.38 8.91 22.76
C ALA A 148 -4.98 9.42 24.08
N SER A 149 -5.83 10.45 24.01
CA SER A 149 -6.61 10.93 25.16
C SER A 149 -7.70 9.96 25.64
N GLY A 150 -8.14 9.05 24.76
CA GLY A 150 -9.15 8.04 25.08
C GLY A 150 -8.56 6.63 25.26
N ASP A 151 -7.42 6.36 24.63
CA ASP A 151 -6.72 5.08 24.72
C ASP A 151 -5.22 5.34 24.56
N ALA A 152 -4.46 5.16 25.62
CA ALA A 152 -3.05 5.51 25.67
C ALA A 152 -2.21 4.63 24.72
N LEU A 153 -1.21 5.23 24.11
CA LEU A 153 -0.27 4.49 23.26
C LEU A 153 0.82 3.82 24.12
N VAL A 154 1.29 2.66 23.64
CA VAL A 154 2.52 2.06 24.15
C VAL A 154 3.68 3.04 23.88
N PRO A 155 4.48 3.40 24.92
CA PRO A 155 5.51 4.43 24.78
C PRO A 155 6.44 4.19 23.58
N GLY A 156 6.66 5.23 22.76
CA GLY A 156 7.52 5.20 21.57
C GLY A 156 6.92 4.50 20.37
N THR A 157 5.63 4.15 20.40
CA THR A 157 4.92 3.47 19.31
C THR A 157 3.63 4.20 18.93
N SER A 158 3.06 3.80 17.80
CA SER A 158 1.70 4.19 17.37
C SER A 158 0.63 3.16 17.78
N TYR A 159 0.98 2.17 18.57
CA TYR A 159 0.09 1.10 19.00
C TYR A 159 -0.52 1.37 20.38
N HIS A 160 -1.76 0.94 20.58
CA HIS A 160 -2.49 1.07 21.84
C HIS A 160 -2.19 -0.07 22.82
N ALA A 161 -1.83 -1.24 22.31
CA ALA A 161 -1.45 -2.39 23.12
C ALA A 161 -0.58 -3.37 22.35
N THR A 162 0.06 -4.27 23.10
CA THR A 162 0.82 -5.41 22.58
C THR A 162 0.56 -6.65 23.42
N ALA A 163 0.64 -7.82 22.83
CA ALA A 163 0.50 -9.11 23.49
C ALA A 163 1.27 -10.20 22.78
N LYS A 164 1.58 -11.27 23.52
CA LYS A 164 2.00 -12.55 22.92
C LYS A 164 0.76 -13.36 22.59
N ILE A 165 0.71 -13.90 21.39
CA ILE A 165 -0.39 -14.73 20.91
C ILE A 165 0.13 -16.04 20.32
N LYS A 166 -0.70 -17.08 20.34
CA LYS A 166 -0.40 -18.30 19.61
C LYS A 166 -0.62 -18.08 18.12
N CYS A 167 0.29 -18.58 17.29
CA CYS A 167 0.29 -18.32 15.86
C CYS A 167 0.94 -19.44 15.05
N VAL A 168 0.57 -19.49 13.78
CA VAL A 168 1.31 -20.14 12.68
C VAL A 168 1.42 -19.09 11.58
N PRO A 169 2.52 -18.33 11.52
CA PRO A 169 2.67 -17.26 10.54
C PRO A 169 2.82 -17.76 9.10
N ALA A 170 2.69 -16.84 8.15
CA ALA A 170 2.93 -17.11 6.75
C ALA A 170 4.33 -17.69 6.52
N PHE A 171 4.41 -18.70 5.65
CA PHE A 171 5.64 -19.41 5.28
C PHE A 171 6.33 -20.17 6.44
N GLU A 172 5.72 -20.20 7.62
CA GLU A 172 6.15 -20.96 8.76
C GLU A 172 5.12 -22.07 9.02
N ASN A 173 5.50 -23.32 8.99
CA ASN A 173 4.56 -24.42 9.20
C ASN A 173 4.54 -24.93 10.64
N THR A 174 5.11 -24.17 11.57
CA THR A 174 5.26 -24.56 12.96
C THR A 174 4.54 -23.57 13.89
N PRO A 175 3.68 -24.06 14.79
CA PRO A 175 3.07 -23.24 15.82
C PRO A 175 4.13 -22.62 16.75
N ARG A 176 3.97 -21.34 17.08
CA ARG A 176 4.81 -20.62 18.03
C ARG A 176 4.06 -19.48 18.71
N GLU A 177 4.74 -18.70 19.53
CA GLU A 177 4.25 -17.40 19.96
C GLU A 177 4.71 -16.30 19.01
N CYS A 178 3.78 -15.40 18.68
CA CYS A 178 4.00 -14.20 17.92
C CYS A 178 3.78 -12.98 18.81
N ASP A 179 4.53 -11.90 18.54
CA ASP A 179 4.18 -10.58 19.03
C ASP A 179 3.02 -10.03 18.21
N ALA A 180 2.00 -9.52 18.88
CA ALA A 180 0.88 -8.83 18.26
C ALA A 180 0.81 -7.39 18.78
N PHE A 181 0.57 -6.46 17.86
CA PHE A 181 0.46 -5.03 18.14
C PHE A 181 -0.90 -4.55 17.65
N VAL A 182 -1.60 -3.74 18.42
CA VAL A 182 -2.95 -3.31 18.05
C VAL A 182 -3.07 -1.80 17.91
N VAL A 183 -3.70 -1.37 16.82
CA VAL A 183 -4.22 -0.02 16.66
C VAL A 183 -5.74 -0.10 16.86
N ARG A 184 -6.25 0.36 18.01
CA ARG A 184 -7.69 0.43 18.24
C ARG A 184 -8.29 1.59 17.47
N ARG A 185 -9.45 1.35 16.89
CA ARG A 185 -10.16 2.30 16.00
C ARG A 185 -11.56 2.61 16.50
N GLY A 186 -11.73 2.49 17.82
CA GLY A 186 -12.97 2.65 18.55
C GLY A 186 -12.91 1.83 19.84
N PHE A 187 -14.04 1.77 20.56
CA PHE A 187 -14.17 1.02 21.81
C PHE A 187 -15.10 -0.19 21.67
N ASP A 188 -15.39 -0.59 20.44
CA ASP A 188 -16.37 -1.61 20.08
C ASP A 188 -15.73 -2.88 19.50
N GLY A 189 -14.42 -3.05 19.63
CA GLY A 189 -13.68 -4.16 19.02
C GLY A 189 -13.29 -3.92 17.56
N THR A 190 -13.29 -2.67 17.11
CA THR A 190 -12.75 -2.27 15.81
C THR A 190 -11.28 -1.90 15.96
N ALA A 191 -10.41 -2.64 15.29
CA ALA A 191 -8.97 -2.50 15.45
C ALA A 191 -8.20 -3.15 14.29
N THR A 192 -6.99 -2.67 14.04
CA THR A 192 -6.00 -3.39 13.23
C THR A 192 -5.02 -4.11 14.15
N VAL A 193 -4.82 -5.40 13.94
CA VAL A 193 -3.80 -6.20 14.62
C VAL A 193 -2.66 -6.45 13.64
N ASP A 194 -1.47 -5.97 14.00
CA ASP A 194 -0.23 -6.18 13.26
C ASP A 194 0.58 -7.29 13.92
N ILE A 195 0.99 -8.29 13.15
CA ILE A 195 1.73 -9.45 13.63
C ILE A 195 2.96 -9.61 12.74
N PRO A 196 4.16 -9.22 13.23
CA PRO A 196 5.40 -9.47 12.50
C PRO A 196 5.64 -10.97 12.30
N GLY A 197 5.93 -11.37 11.08
CA GLY A 197 6.39 -12.70 10.72
C GLY A 197 7.87 -12.70 10.34
N SER A 198 8.41 -13.86 10.00
CA SER A 198 9.81 -13.98 9.56
C SER A 198 10.08 -13.34 8.20
N VAL A 199 9.06 -13.27 7.34
CA VAL A 199 9.14 -12.72 5.98
C VAL A 199 8.31 -11.45 5.85
N GLU A 200 7.07 -11.48 6.30
CA GLU A 200 6.11 -10.37 6.13
C GLU A 200 5.36 -10.09 7.42
N LYS A 201 5.00 -8.84 7.61
CA LYS A 201 4.05 -8.44 8.64
C LYS A 201 2.63 -8.74 8.17
N ARG A 202 1.84 -9.44 8.99
CA ARG A 202 0.41 -9.63 8.76
C ARG A 202 -0.38 -8.55 9.47
N SER A 203 -1.29 -7.90 8.73
CA SER A 203 -2.27 -6.95 9.29
C SER A 203 -3.66 -7.53 9.13
N ILE A 204 -4.44 -7.55 10.21
CA ILE A 204 -5.81 -8.07 10.24
C ILE A 204 -6.72 -6.98 10.79
N LEU A 205 -7.76 -6.62 10.04
CA LEU A 205 -8.78 -5.68 10.45
C LEU A 205 -9.92 -6.42 11.14
N PHE A 206 -10.24 -6.00 12.36
CA PHE A 206 -11.45 -6.36 13.07
C PHE A 206 -12.44 -5.20 13.00
N VAL A 207 -13.70 -5.51 12.76
CA VAL A 207 -14.82 -4.56 12.85
C VAL A 207 -15.84 -5.13 13.82
N GLN A 208 -16.09 -4.42 14.92
CA GLN A 208 -16.98 -4.87 15.97
C GLN A 208 -16.71 -6.31 16.43
N GLY A 209 -15.45 -6.59 16.70
CA GLY A 209 -14.98 -7.88 17.19
C GLY A 209 -14.85 -8.99 16.16
N LYS A 210 -15.17 -8.73 14.89
CA LYS A 210 -15.10 -9.74 13.81
C LYS A 210 -13.97 -9.42 12.82
N PRO A 211 -13.08 -10.36 12.49
CA PRO A 211 -12.08 -10.15 11.46
C PRO A 211 -12.74 -10.04 10.08
N THR A 212 -12.42 -8.99 9.33
CA THR A 212 -13.09 -8.65 8.07
C THR A 212 -12.14 -8.54 6.89
N ALA A 213 -10.88 -8.20 7.11
CA ALA A 213 -9.91 -8.00 6.06
C ALA A 213 -8.48 -8.29 6.54
N SER A 214 -7.61 -8.64 5.63
CA SER A 214 -6.19 -8.81 5.89
C SER A 214 -5.35 -8.37 4.69
N ASN A 215 -4.04 -8.26 4.89
CA ASN A 215 -3.09 -8.04 3.80
C ASN A 215 -2.51 -9.35 3.22
N ALA A 216 -3.14 -10.50 3.50
CA ALA A 216 -2.83 -11.74 2.84
C ALA A 216 -3.25 -11.69 1.36
N ARG A 217 -2.76 -12.63 0.55
CA ARG A 217 -3.18 -12.74 -0.84
C ARG A 217 -4.70 -12.87 -0.94
N SER A 218 -5.29 -12.20 -1.91
CA SER A 218 -6.75 -12.21 -2.11
C SER A 218 -7.36 -13.60 -2.31
N MET A 219 -6.56 -14.57 -2.78
CA MET A 219 -6.95 -15.98 -2.91
C MET A 219 -6.89 -16.77 -1.59
N ASP A 220 -6.21 -16.26 -0.56
CA ASP A 220 -6.14 -16.88 0.76
C ASP A 220 -7.34 -16.42 1.58
N ALA A 221 -8.38 -17.25 1.63
CA ALA A 221 -9.63 -16.91 2.30
C ALA A 221 -9.40 -16.64 3.80
N LEU A 222 -9.97 -15.52 4.28
CA LEU A 222 -10.06 -15.22 5.70
C LEU A 222 -11.27 -15.94 6.29
N THR A 223 -11.03 -16.81 7.26
CA THR A 223 -12.07 -17.48 8.06
C THR A 223 -11.80 -17.31 9.54
N SER A 224 -12.81 -17.42 10.36
CA SER A 224 -12.65 -17.30 11.81
C SER A 224 -13.60 -18.19 12.57
N ALA A 225 -13.19 -18.52 13.81
CA ALA A 225 -14.01 -19.24 14.77
C ALA A 225 -13.78 -18.66 16.17
N ARG A 226 -14.76 -18.80 17.04
CA ARG A 226 -14.68 -18.37 18.44
C ARG A 226 -14.34 -19.55 19.35
N ARG A 227 -13.44 -19.28 20.30
CA ARG A 227 -13.17 -20.19 21.41
C ARG A 227 -13.06 -19.37 22.70
N GLY A 228 -14.15 -19.30 23.46
CA GLY A 228 -14.23 -18.42 24.65
C GLY A 228 -14.07 -16.95 24.25
N ASP A 229 -13.10 -16.29 24.85
CA ASP A 229 -12.72 -14.88 24.61
C ASP A 229 -11.63 -14.71 23.55
N VAL A 230 -11.40 -15.74 22.75
CA VAL A 230 -10.40 -15.75 21.67
C VAL A 230 -11.05 -15.94 20.32
N THR A 231 -10.67 -15.12 19.36
CA THR A 231 -10.99 -15.34 17.94
C THR A 231 -9.82 -16.03 17.26
N ILE A 232 -10.08 -17.19 16.67
CA ILE A 232 -9.11 -17.93 15.86
C ILE A 232 -9.28 -17.46 14.42
N VAL A 233 -8.28 -16.77 13.88
CA VAL A 233 -8.27 -16.29 12.50
C VAL A 233 -7.41 -17.22 11.67
N LYS A 234 -7.94 -17.67 10.54
CA LYS A 234 -7.20 -18.43 9.53
C LYS A 234 -7.15 -17.65 8.23
N LEU A 235 -5.98 -17.66 7.59
CA LEU A 235 -5.75 -17.08 6.28
C LEU A 235 -5.23 -18.19 5.36
N GLY A 236 -6.06 -18.57 4.38
CA GLY A 236 -5.78 -19.77 3.59
C GLY A 236 -5.77 -21.03 4.47
N GLU A 237 -4.92 -21.99 4.12
CA GLU A 237 -4.87 -23.29 4.78
C GLU A 237 -3.83 -23.37 5.91
N SER A 238 -2.80 -22.53 5.88
CA SER A 238 -1.62 -22.69 6.75
C SER A 238 -1.45 -21.62 7.81
N GLU A 239 -1.91 -20.39 7.56
CA GLU A 239 -1.79 -19.30 8.55
C GLU A 239 -2.89 -19.37 9.60
N ARG A 240 -2.50 -19.15 10.87
CA ARG A 240 -3.43 -19.14 11.99
C ARG A 240 -2.96 -18.19 13.08
N TYR A 241 -3.90 -17.44 13.64
CA TYR A 241 -3.66 -16.50 14.73
C TYR A 241 -4.78 -16.59 15.77
N GLU A 242 -4.43 -16.65 17.06
CA GLU A 242 -5.37 -16.68 18.17
C GLU A 242 -5.40 -15.31 18.84
N ILE A 243 -6.43 -14.51 18.57
CA ILE A 243 -6.52 -13.11 18.97
C ILE A 243 -7.48 -12.97 20.16
N PRO A 244 -6.99 -12.54 21.36
CA PRO A 244 -7.85 -12.30 22.51
C PRO A 244 -8.72 -11.06 22.32
N ASP A 245 -9.96 -11.08 22.82
CA ASP A 245 -10.87 -9.94 22.78
C ASP A 245 -10.29 -8.71 23.51
N ALA A 246 -9.62 -8.94 24.63
CA ALA A 246 -8.99 -7.86 25.40
C ALA A 246 -7.96 -7.07 24.60
N LEU A 247 -7.29 -7.68 23.62
CA LEU A 247 -6.32 -6.99 22.77
C LEU A 247 -7.01 -5.98 21.87
N ILE A 248 -8.14 -6.33 21.25
CA ILE A 248 -8.82 -5.49 20.27
C ILE A 248 -9.81 -4.49 20.89
N ALA A 249 -10.43 -4.84 22.00
CA ALA A 249 -11.43 -3.99 22.66
C ALA A 249 -10.90 -3.18 23.83
N GLY A 250 -9.77 -3.59 24.38
CA GLY A 250 -9.27 -3.09 25.65
C GLY A 250 -9.88 -3.83 26.84
N GLY A 251 -9.22 -3.74 27.97
CA GLY A 251 -9.66 -4.28 29.26
C GLY A 251 -10.24 -3.21 30.17
#